data_9df348a7d57c1e5f3b8ead966bcfee23
#
_entry.id   9df348a7d57c1e5f3b8ead966bcfee23
#
_cell.length_a   1.000
_cell.length_b   1.000
_cell.length_c   1.000
_cell.angle_alpha   90.00
_cell.angle_beta   90.00
_cell.angle_gamma   90.00
#
_symmetry.space_group_name_H-M   'P 1'
#
loop_
_entity.id
_entity.type
_entity.pdbx_description
1 polymer ?
#
loop_
_entity_poly.entity_id
_entity_poly.type
_entity_poly.pdbx_seq_one_letter_code
_entity_poly.pdbx_strand_id
1 'polypeptide(L)'
;MYLRKLFRRKSRYIYLDSSNLKNDVSKSKKRMIFLSVTAILFLFVASAFLFLNDISSQIAVSDACDIVTVKVNRTIADIFREQNYDADWFVSFEKADNGDVSAVSCNMSRINSLSAEILSRTVDSTSNNTISISIPVGNLTGVSLLMGRGPKIPVKILMLTSSRVEFNNNLISAGINQTKHQINIDVIVDVSVLLPWGTESSQVRTEVLIADTVVVGNVPQTLFDMQ
;
A
#
# COMPACT_ATOMS: atom_id res chain seq x y z
N MET A 1 -110.67 -23.15 14.24
CA MET A 1 -109.90 -22.90 15.44
C MET A 1 -108.49 -23.46 15.24
N TYR A 2 -107.58 -22.66 14.63
CA TYR A 2 -106.17 -22.99 14.58
C TYR A 2 -105.31 -21.71 14.47
N LEU A 3 -104.47 -21.45 15.45
CA LEU A 3 -103.57 -20.35 15.59
C LEU A 3 -102.38 -20.44 14.59
N ARG A 4 -102.28 -19.53 13.65
CA ARG A 4 -101.08 -19.36 12.84
C ARG A 4 -100.05 -18.50 13.62
N LYS A 5 -98.96 -19.11 14.15
CA LYS A 5 -97.83 -18.44 14.68
C LYS A 5 -96.99 -17.90 13.51
N LEU A 6 -96.96 -16.59 13.31
CA LEU A 6 -96.07 -15.90 12.40
C LEU A 6 -94.65 -15.87 12.92
N PHE A 7 -93.75 -16.61 12.29
CA PHE A 7 -92.30 -16.50 12.48
C PHE A 7 -91.83 -15.20 11.94
N ARG A 8 -91.50 -14.23 12.80
CA ARG A 8 -90.86 -12.97 12.43
C ARG A 8 -89.33 -13.22 12.36
N ARG A 9 -88.82 -13.37 11.15
CA ARG A 9 -87.36 -13.48 10.90
C ARG A 9 -86.73 -12.09 11.13
N LYS A 10 -85.97 -11.95 12.24
CA LYS A 10 -85.13 -10.75 12.49
C LYS A 10 -83.93 -10.80 11.54
N SER A 11 -83.92 -10.01 10.51
CA SER A 11 -82.74 -9.79 9.71
C SER A 11 -81.71 -8.96 10.51
N ARG A 12 -80.60 -9.60 10.91
CA ARG A 12 -79.47 -8.89 11.47
C ARG A 12 -78.73 -8.20 10.32
N TYR A 13 -78.88 -6.90 10.21
CA TYR A 13 -78.01 -6.10 9.35
C TYR A 13 -76.65 -6.02 10.07
N ILE A 14 -75.65 -6.66 9.47
CA ILE A 14 -74.26 -6.51 9.89
C ILE A 14 -73.79 -5.19 9.26
N TYR A 15 -73.76 -4.13 10.05
CA TYR A 15 -73.10 -2.91 9.66
C TYR A 15 -71.59 -3.18 9.66
N LEU A 16 -70.98 -3.36 8.50
CA LEU A 16 -69.56 -3.31 8.31
C LEU A 16 -69.13 -1.87 8.54
N ASP A 17 -68.52 -1.61 9.67
CA ASP A 17 -67.94 -0.32 10.00
C ASP A 17 -66.76 -0.05 9.07
N SER A 18 -67.00 0.76 8.04
CA SER A 18 -66.01 1.13 7.02
C SER A 18 -64.88 2.01 7.55
N SER A 19 -65.06 2.55 8.78
CA SER A 19 -64.04 3.40 9.42
C SER A 19 -62.82 2.56 9.96
N ASN A 20 -63.06 1.34 10.41
CA ASN A 20 -62.00 0.42 10.85
C ASN A 20 -61.18 -0.11 9.68
N LEU A 21 -61.80 -0.39 8.55
CA LEU A 21 -61.12 -0.85 7.32
C LEU A 21 -60.20 0.24 6.72
N LYS A 22 -60.61 1.51 6.76
CA LYS A 22 -59.80 2.62 6.28
C LYS A 22 -58.60 2.88 7.19
N ASN A 23 -58.73 2.75 8.49
CA ASN A 23 -57.65 2.90 9.45
C ASN A 23 -56.60 1.77 9.37
N ASP A 24 -57.02 0.53 9.15
CA ASP A 24 -56.08 -0.60 8.99
C ASP A 24 -55.34 -0.55 7.67
N VAL A 25 -55.97 -0.13 6.56
CA VAL A 25 -55.29 0.08 5.29
C VAL A 25 -54.31 1.24 5.36
N SER A 26 -54.60 2.31 6.09
CA SER A 26 -53.71 3.45 6.32
C SER A 26 -52.50 3.04 7.18
N LYS A 27 -52.69 2.27 8.22
CA LYS A 27 -51.61 1.74 9.07
C LYS A 27 -50.71 0.75 8.31
N SER A 28 -51.31 -0.11 7.49
CA SER A 28 -50.57 -1.04 6.63
C SER A 28 -49.68 -0.30 5.60
N LYS A 29 -50.23 0.72 4.92
CA LYS A 29 -49.45 1.58 3.99
C LYS A 29 -48.30 2.29 4.70
N LYS A 30 -48.53 2.86 5.89
CA LYS A 30 -47.48 3.51 6.70
C LYS A 30 -46.37 2.53 7.10
N ARG A 31 -46.73 1.31 7.50
CA ARG A 31 -45.76 0.24 7.80
C ARG A 31 -44.98 -0.19 6.57
N MET A 32 -45.60 -0.33 5.40
CA MET A 32 -44.90 -0.63 4.16
C MET A 32 -43.93 0.49 3.75
N ILE A 33 -44.33 1.76 3.86
CA ILE A 33 -43.46 2.89 3.59
C ILE A 33 -42.28 2.91 4.57
N PHE A 34 -42.53 2.69 5.86
CA PHE A 34 -41.48 2.61 6.86
C PHE A 34 -40.50 1.48 6.56
N LEU A 35 -40.97 0.29 6.22
CA LEU A 35 -40.14 -0.86 5.83
C LEU A 35 -39.33 -0.58 4.55
N SER A 36 -39.91 0.08 3.57
CA SER A 36 -39.18 0.44 2.33
C SER A 36 -38.10 1.47 2.60
N VAL A 37 -38.36 2.48 3.41
CA VAL A 37 -37.38 3.51 3.80
C VAL A 37 -36.24 2.89 4.60
N THR A 38 -36.54 1.99 5.57
CA THR A 38 -35.50 1.30 6.32
C THR A 38 -34.68 0.34 5.46
N ALA A 39 -35.29 -0.34 4.49
CA ALA A 39 -34.58 -1.17 3.51
C ALA A 39 -33.64 -0.35 2.61
N ILE A 40 -34.12 0.79 2.12
CA ILE A 40 -33.30 1.71 1.30
C ILE A 40 -32.15 2.28 2.13
N LEU A 41 -32.40 2.68 3.37
CA LEU A 41 -31.36 3.17 4.28
C LEU A 41 -30.31 2.08 4.57
N PHE A 42 -30.75 0.84 4.79
CA PHE A 42 -29.86 -0.30 5.00
C PHE A 42 -29.00 -0.59 3.76
N LEU A 43 -29.59 -0.57 2.57
CA LEU A 43 -28.85 -0.75 1.31
C LEU A 43 -27.84 0.38 1.09
N PHE A 44 -28.21 1.61 1.42
CA PHE A 44 -27.31 2.77 1.31
C PHE A 44 -26.13 2.63 2.28
N VAL A 45 -26.38 2.27 3.55
CA VAL A 45 -25.33 2.04 4.55
C VAL A 45 -24.43 0.87 4.15
N ALA A 46 -25.00 -0.23 3.65
CA ALA A 46 -24.24 -1.38 3.18
C ALA A 46 -23.36 -1.02 1.97
N SER A 47 -23.90 -0.27 1.01
CA SER A 47 -23.13 0.21 -0.15
C SER A 47 -22.00 1.17 0.26
N ALA A 48 -22.28 2.09 1.19
CA ALA A 48 -21.27 2.99 1.72
C ALA A 48 -20.16 2.23 2.47
N PHE A 49 -20.52 1.20 3.22
CA PHE A 49 -19.55 0.36 3.93
C PHE A 49 -18.63 -0.39 2.97
N LEU A 50 -19.17 -0.99 1.89
CA LEU A 50 -18.36 -1.68 0.88
C LEU A 50 -17.41 -0.71 0.16
N PHE A 51 -17.89 0.47 -0.18
CA PHE A 51 -17.08 1.51 -0.83
C PHE A 51 -15.95 2.03 0.09
N LEU A 52 -16.25 2.24 1.38
CA LEU A 52 -15.26 2.68 2.36
C LEU A 52 -14.19 1.62 2.64
N ASN A 53 -14.53 0.32 2.59
CA ASN A 53 -13.56 -0.74 2.78
C ASN A 53 -12.45 -0.71 1.74
N ASP A 54 -12.79 -0.53 0.47
CA ASP A 54 -11.80 -0.49 -0.62
C ASP A 54 -10.84 0.70 -0.48
N ILE A 55 -11.37 1.89 -0.24
CA ILE A 55 -10.56 3.10 0.01
C ILE A 55 -9.70 2.93 1.26
N SER A 56 -10.27 2.38 2.33
CA SER A 56 -9.58 2.16 3.60
C SER A 56 -8.42 1.18 3.44
N SER A 57 -8.57 0.13 2.64
CA SER A 57 -7.50 -0.82 2.34
C SER A 57 -6.34 -0.15 1.63
N GLN A 58 -6.62 0.66 0.60
CA GLN A 58 -5.58 1.38 -0.16
C GLN A 58 -4.79 2.36 0.72
N ILE A 59 -5.47 3.12 1.57
CA ILE A 59 -4.82 4.06 2.50
C ILE A 59 -3.97 3.30 3.52
N ALA A 60 -4.51 2.22 4.10
CA ALA A 60 -3.78 1.42 5.08
C ALA A 60 -2.52 0.76 4.47
N VAL A 61 -2.60 0.30 3.22
CA VAL A 61 -1.45 -0.23 2.48
C VAL A 61 -0.43 0.86 2.21
N SER A 62 -0.85 2.06 1.81
CA SER A 62 0.05 3.20 1.60
C SER A 62 0.79 3.58 2.89
N ASP A 63 0.08 3.75 4.01
CA ASP A 63 0.68 4.04 5.32
C ASP A 63 1.67 2.93 5.74
N ALA A 64 1.33 1.67 5.48
CA ALA A 64 2.19 0.52 5.76
C ALA A 64 3.46 0.55 4.91
N CYS A 65 3.35 0.81 3.61
CA CYS A 65 4.49 0.92 2.70
C CYS A 65 5.44 2.06 3.11
N ASP A 66 4.91 3.19 3.55
CA ASP A 66 5.71 4.32 4.05
C ASP A 66 6.53 3.93 5.27
N ILE A 67 5.93 3.22 6.22
CA ILE A 67 6.62 2.74 7.43
C ILE A 67 7.73 1.77 7.07
N VAL A 68 7.46 0.82 6.16
CA VAL A 68 8.46 -0.15 5.69
C VAL A 68 9.59 0.56 4.96
N THR A 69 9.28 1.52 4.08
CA THR A 69 10.28 2.33 3.36
C THR A 69 11.22 3.06 4.32
N VAL A 70 10.67 3.73 5.33
CA VAL A 70 11.47 4.40 6.36
C VAL A 70 12.37 3.42 7.11
N LYS A 71 11.86 2.22 7.42
CA LYS A 71 12.62 1.18 8.10
C LYS A 71 13.75 0.63 7.25
N VAL A 72 13.49 0.32 5.99
CA VAL A 72 14.50 -0.14 5.01
C VAL A 72 15.61 0.92 4.88
N ASN A 73 15.25 2.17 4.64
CA ASN A 73 16.20 3.27 4.50
C ASN A 73 17.07 3.46 5.75
N ARG A 74 16.47 3.33 6.94
CA ARG A 74 17.23 3.41 8.20
C ARG A 74 18.20 2.25 8.33
N THR A 75 17.76 1.02 8.05
CA THR A 75 18.63 -0.17 8.09
C THR A 75 19.82 -0.01 7.15
N ILE A 76 19.60 0.47 5.93
CA ILE A 76 20.64 0.74 4.95
C ILE A 76 21.62 1.80 5.47
N ALA A 77 21.09 2.93 5.97
CA ALA A 77 21.92 3.99 6.54
C ALA A 77 22.78 3.52 7.73
N ASP A 78 22.25 2.65 8.57
CA ASP A 78 22.97 2.08 9.71
C ASP A 78 24.10 1.15 9.24
N ILE A 79 23.85 0.30 8.22
CA ILE A 79 24.88 -0.56 7.61
C ILE A 79 26.03 0.29 7.07
N PHE A 80 25.72 1.32 6.29
CA PHE A 80 26.74 2.19 5.69
C PHE A 80 27.53 2.95 6.77
N ARG A 81 26.90 3.36 7.85
CA ARG A 81 27.57 4.04 8.97
C ARG A 81 28.49 3.11 9.75
N GLU A 82 28.07 1.87 9.99
CA GLU A 82 28.84 0.89 10.75
C GLU A 82 30.06 0.39 10.00
N GLN A 83 29.92 0.14 8.70
CA GLN A 83 30.95 -0.48 7.89
C GLN A 83 31.93 0.53 7.27
N ASN A 84 31.55 1.80 7.25
CA ASN A 84 32.37 2.90 6.67
C ASN A 84 32.88 2.57 5.27
N TYR A 85 31.98 2.12 4.39
CA TYR A 85 32.32 1.74 3.03
C TYR A 85 32.84 2.91 2.21
N ASP A 86 34.01 2.73 1.58
CA ASP A 86 34.57 3.65 0.58
C ASP A 86 34.13 3.23 -0.82
N ALA A 87 34.12 4.18 -1.78
CA ALA A 87 33.77 3.91 -3.18
C ALA A 87 34.64 2.79 -3.79
N ASP A 88 35.92 2.77 -3.46
CA ASP A 88 36.89 1.75 -3.90
C ASP A 88 36.60 0.34 -3.35
N TRP A 89 35.68 0.23 -2.39
CA TRP A 89 35.29 -1.05 -1.85
C TRP A 89 34.43 -1.86 -2.82
N PHE A 90 33.65 -1.17 -3.65
CA PHE A 90 32.75 -1.77 -4.62
C PHE A 90 33.28 -1.80 -6.04
N VAL A 91 34.19 -0.85 -6.37
CA VAL A 91 34.71 -0.64 -7.71
C VAL A 91 36.20 -0.69 -7.69
N SER A 92 36.82 -1.39 -8.63
CA SER A 92 38.25 -1.36 -8.89
C SER A 92 38.55 -0.79 -10.27
N PHE A 93 39.58 0.04 -10.32
CA PHE A 93 40.04 0.69 -11.54
C PHE A 93 41.34 0.05 -12.02
N GLU A 94 41.32 -0.49 -13.22
CA GLU A 94 42.54 -0.94 -13.89
C GLU A 94 43.12 0.22 -14.69
N LYS A 95 44.39 0.52 -14.46
CA LYS A 95 45.10 1.57 -15.15
C LYS A 95 46.00 0.97 -16.22
N ALA A 96 45.99 1.57 -17.41
CA ALA A 96 46.96 1.27 -18.45
C ALA A 96 48.36 1.86 -18.13
N ASP A 97 49.41 1.44 -18.83
CA ASP A 97 50.78 1.87 -18.61
C ASP A 97 50.97 3.40 -18.73
N ASN A 98 50.10 4.10 -19.44
CA ASN A 98 50.06 5.55 -19.56
C ASN A 98 49.34 6.26 -18.38
N GLY A 99 48.83 5.50 -17.39
CA GLY A 99 48.14 6.03 -16.24
C GLY A 99 46.62 6.26 -16.44
N ASP A 100 46.12 6.05 -17.66
CA ASP A 100 44.68 6.17 -17.94
C ASP A 100 43.89 4.97 -17.38
N VAL A 101 42.63 5.20 -17.01
CA VAL A 101 41.72 4.11 -16.62
C VAL A 101 41.37 3.30 -17.88
N SER A 102 41.82 2.04 -17.92
CA SER A 102 41.59 1.13 -19.04
C SER A 102 40.32 0.27 -18.83
N ALA A 103 40.01 -0.07 -17.56
CA ALA A 103 38.84 -0.81 -17.24
C ALA A 103 38.29 -0.43 -15.86
N VAL A 104 36.98 -0.57 -15.71
CA VAL A 104 36.26 -0.43 -14.43
C VAL A 104 35.58 -1.75 -14.14
N SER A 105 35.96 -2.40 -13.04
CA SER A 105 35.34 -3.66 -12.64
C SER A 105 34.65 -3.55 -11.31
N CYS A 106 33.47 -4.22 -11.20
CA CYS A 106 32.69 -4.27 -9.98
C CYS A 106 33.05 -5.51 -9.15
N ASN A 107 33.25 -5.34 -7.85
CA ASN A 107 33.44 -6.48 -6.95
C ASN A 107 32.10 -7.11 -6.59
N MET A 108 31.65 -8.04 -7.44
CA MET A 108 30.35 -8.71 -7.27
C MET A 108 30.23 -9.49 -5.97
N SER A 109 31.33 -10.01 -5.43
CA SER A 109 31.32 -10.73 -4.14
C SER A 109 30.94 -9.79 -2.99
N ARG A 110 31.52 -8.60 -2.98
CA ARG A 110 31.24 -7.56 -1.96
C ARG A 110 29.84 -6.99 -2.11
N ILE A 111 29.38 -6.76 -3.34
CA ILE A 111 28.01 -6.31 -3.63
C ILE A 111 27.00 -7.34 -3.17
N ASN A 112 27.23 -8.62 -3.44
CA ASN A 112 26.35 -9.71 -3.00
C ASN A 112 26.33 -9.84 -1.47
N SER A 113 27.47 -9.66 -0.80
CA SER A 113 27.55 -9.68 0.66
C SER A 113 26.77 -8.52 1.27
N LEU A 114 26.89 -7.30 0.71
CA LEU A 114 26.10 -6.15 1.15
C LEU A 114 24.61 -6.37 0.93
N SER A 115 24.23 -6.90 -0.23
CA SER A 115 22.84 -7.23 -0.54
C SER A 115 22.24 -8.22 0.44
N ALA A 116 22.98 -9.27 0.78
CA ALA A 116 22.56 -10.26 1.75
C ALA A 116 22.43 -9.66 3.17
N GLU A 117 23.36 -8.77 3.56
CA GLU A 117 23.32 -8.08 4.85
C GLU A 117 22.11 -7.13 4.94
N ILE A 118 21.86 -6.33 3.89
CA ILE A 118 20.69 -5.44 3.83
C ILE A 118 19.40 -6.26 4.00
N LEU A 119 19.27 -7.35 3.25
CA LEU A 119 18.10 -8.20 3.31
C LEU A 119 17.91 -8.83 4.70
N SER A 120 18.96 -9.44 5.24
CA SER A 120 18.92 -10.07 6.57
C SER A 120 18.54 -9.07 7.65
N ARG A 121 19.22 -7.92 7.72
CA ARG A 121 18.95 -6.89 8.74
C ARG A 121 17.56 -6.27 8.57
N THR A 122 17.07 -6.11 7.34
CA THR A 122 15.73 -5.59 7.09
C THR A 122 14.67 -6.55 7.63
N VAL A 123 14.84 -7.84 7.41
CA VAL A 123 13.93 -8.89 7.90
C VAL A 123 14.05 -9.04 9.41
N ASP A 124 15.28 -9.16 9.95
CA ASP A 124 15.56 -9.41 11.37
C ASP A 124 15.19 -8.23 12.27
N SER A 125 15.29 -7.02 11.77
CA SER A 125 14.92 -5.81 12.51
C SER A 125 13.43 -5.73 12.86
N THR A 126 12.66 -6.67 12.35
CA THR A 126 11.24 -6.83 12.66
C THR A 126 11.06 -8.07 13.51
N SER A 127 10.83 -7.93 14.82
CA SER A 127 10.56 -9.06 15.70
C SER A 127 9.43 -9.92 15.12
N ASN A 128 9.74 -11.17 14.77
CA ASN A 128 8.83 -12.14 14.15
C ASN A 128 8.27 -11.71 12.77
N ASN A 129 9.02 -10.96 11.98
CA ASN A 129 8.59 -10.46 10.67
C ASN A 129 7.25 -9.69 10.69
N THR A 130 6.88 -9.12 11.84
CA THR A 130 5.60 -8.43 11.99
C THR A 130 5.79 -7.06 12.63
N ILE A 131 5.30 -6.02 11.98
CA ILE A 131 5.19 -4.67 12.53
C ILE A 131 3.72 -4.45 12.89
N SER A 132 3.43 -4.15 14.17
CA SER A 132 2.08 -3.79 14.60
C SER A 132 1.97 -2.28 14.69
N ILE A 133 1.02 -1.71 13.97
CA ILE A 133 0.69 -0.28 13.97
C ILE A 133 -0.77 -0.07 14.33
N SER A 134 -1.12 1.15 14.69
CA SER A 134 -2.51 1.53 14.98
C SER A 134 -2.89 2.73 14.15
N ILE A 135 -3.82 2.55 13.22
CA ILE A 135 -4.28 3.59 12.30
C ILE A 135 -5.59 4.17 12.81
N PRO A 136 -5.71 5.52 13.01
CA PRO A 136 -6.98 6.15 13.36
C PRO A 136 -8.01 5.95 12.25
N VAL A 137 -9.26 5.63 12.60
CA VAL A 137 -10.35 5.44 11.62
C VAL A 137 -10.52 6.65 10.71
N GLY A 138 -10.28 7.85 11.22
CA GLY A 138 -10.35 9.06 10.42
C GLY A 138 -9.40 9.09 9.22
N ASN A 139 -8.22 8.46 9.33
CA ASN A 139 -7.28 8.34 8.20
C ASN A 139 -7.86 7.44 7.10
N LEU A 140 -8.60 6.41 7.49
CA LEU A 140 -9.16 5.43 6.57
C LEU A 140 -10.38 5.94 5.79
N THR A 141 -10.96 7.08 6.18
CA THR A 141 -12.10 7.69 5.48
C THR A 141 -11.70 8.48 4.23
N GLY A 142 -10.40 8.80 4.05
CA GLY A 142 -9.91 9.68 2.98
C GLY A 142 -10.32 11.15 3.14
N VAL A 143 -10.98 11.53 4.24
CA VAL A 143 -11.44 12.90 4.49
C VAL A 143 -10.42 13.63 5.34
N SER A 144 -9.79 14.66 4.80
CA SER A 144 -8.72 15.44 5.48
C SER A 144 -9.14 15.98 6.86
N LEU A 145 -10.40 16.38 7.00
CA LEU A 145 -10.94 16.92 8.27
C LEU A 145 -10.97 15.87 9.40
N LEU A 146 -11.05 14.59 9.05
CA LEU A 146 -11.11 13.47 9.99
C LEU A 146 -9.74 12.84 10.27
N MET A 147 -8.70 13.22 9.56
CA MET A 147 -7.35 12.70 9.74
C MET A 147 -6.87 12.83 11.19
N GLY A 148 -6.27 11.77 11.70
CA GLY A 148 -5.79 11.69 13.08
C GLY A 148 -6.87 11.50 14.14
N ARG A 149 -8.15 11.45 13.76
CA ARG A 149 -9.29 11.36 14.68
C ARG A 149 -9.96 9.98 14.67
N GLY A 150 -10.66 9.69 15.76
CA GLY A 150 -11.43 8.45 15.93
C GLY A 150 -10.65 7.32 16.63
N PRO A 151 -11.31 6.17 16.84
CA PRO A 151 -10.68 5.01 17.43
C PRO A 151 -9.56 4.48 16.53
N LYS A 152 -8.55 3.87 17.16
CA LYS A 152 -7.40 3.28 16.44
C LYS A 152 -7.69 1.83 16.10
N ILE A 153 -7.48 1.46 14.85
CA ILE A 153 -7.59 0.08 14.37
C ILE A 153 -6.19 -0.54 14.38
N PRO A 154 -5.99 -1.71 15.00
CA PRO A 154 -4.73 -2.43 14.95
C PRO A 154 -4.54 -3.02 13.55
N VAL A 155 -3.41 -2.71 12.92
CA VAL A 155 -2.98 -3.23 11.63
C VAL A 155 -1.66 -3.95 11.82
N LYS A 156 -1.52 -5.15 11.25
CA LYS A 156 -0.29 -5.91 11.27
C LYS A 156 0.31 -5.92 9.88
N ILE A 157 1.58 -5.56 9.80
CA ILE A 157 2.37 -5.59 8.57
C ILE A 157 3.29 -6.78 8.66
N LEU A 158 3.21 -7.70 7.70
CA LEU A 158 4.12 -8.82 7.54
C LEU A 158 5.09 -8.50 6.41
N MET A 159 6.39 -8.62 6.67
CA MET A 159 7.40 -8.64 5.63
C MET A 159 7.59 -10.08 5.16
N LEU A 160 7.35 -10.31 3.87
CA LEU A 160 7.43 -11.64 3.28
C LEU A 160 8.89 -12.01 2.96
N THR A 161 9.21 -13.28 3.11
CA THR A 161 10.54 -13.84 2.80
C THR A 161 10.92 -13.80 1.31
N SER A 162 10.00 -13.41 0.44
CA SER A 162 10.25 -13.20 -0.99
C SER A 162 10.94 -11.87 -1.33
N SER A 163 11.29 -11.08 -0.31
CA SER A 163 12.07 -9.87 -0.50
C SER A 163 13.42 -10.18 -1.19
N ARG A 164 13.82 -9.32 -2.11
CA ARG A 164 15.02 -9.49 -2.91
C ARG A 164 15.78 -8.19 -3.08
N VAL A 165 17.04 -8.35 -3.43
CA VAL A 165 17.91 -7.21 -3.78
C VAL A 165 18.40 -7.41 -5.20
N GLU A 166 18.20 -6.41 -6.06
CA GLU A 166 18.62 -6.39 -7.45
C GLU A 166 19.75 -5.38 -7.62
N PHE A 167 20.74 -5.75 -8.41
CA PHE A 167 21.89 -4.91 -8.72
C PHE A 167 21.75 -4.34 -10.12
N ASN A 168 21.95 -3.02 -10.23
CA ASN A 168 21.93 -2.28 -11.51
C ASN A 168 23.24 -1.53 -11.70
N ASN A 169 23.86 -1.78 -12.85
CA ASN A 169 25.08 -1.14 -13.28
C ASN A 169 24.78 -0.27 -14.49
N ASN A 170 24.90 1.05 -14.35
CA ASN A 170 24.58 2.01 -15.38
C ASN A 170 25.82 2.78 -15.82
N LEU A 171 26.11 2.75 -17.12
CA LEU A 171 27.12 3.55 -17.76
C LEU A 171 26.45 4.66 -18.57
N ILE A 172 26.67 5.90 -18.18
CA ILE A 172 26.01 7.06 -18.76
C ILE A 172 27.09 7.98 -19.34
N SER A 173 26.93 8.43 -20.59
CA SER A 173 27.80 9.47 -21.18
C SER A 173 27.61 10.78 -20.42
N ALA A 174 28.69 11.33 -19.87
CA ALA A 174 28.66 12.54 -19.04
C ALA A 174 29.30 13.77 -19.77
N GLY A 175 29.61 13.61 -21.04
CA GLY A 175 30.22 14.69 -21.86
C GLY A 175 31.21 14.15 -22.88
N ILE A 176 32.03 15.03 -23.45
CA ILE A 176 33.08 14.64 -24.40
C ILE A 176 34.16 13.87 -23.62
N ASN A 177 34.37 12.60 -23.96
CA ASN A 177 35.31 11.70 -23.31
C ASN A 177 35.11 11.49 -21.79
N GLN A 178 33.88 11.64 -21.31
CA GLN A 178 33.56 11.37 -19.93
C GLN A 178 32.45 10.30 -19.86
N THR A 179 32.66 9.28 -19.02
CA THR A 179 31.66 8.24 -18.75
C THR A 179 31.41 8.20 -17.26
N LYS A 180 30.14 8.37 -16.89
CA LYS A 180 29.70 8.24 -15.54
C LYS A 180 29.28 6.79 -15.31
N HIS A 181 29.87 6.17 -14.30
CA HIS A 181 29.56 4.82 -13.85
C HIS A 181 28.79 4.88 -12.54
N GLN A 182 27.56 4.42 -12.56
CA GLN A 182 26.69 4.39 -11.38
C GLN A 182 26.33 2.96 -11.03
N ILE A 183 26.45 2.63 -9.77
CA ILE A 183 26.05 1.35 -9.21
C ILE A 183 24.89 1.59 -8.25
N ASN A 184 23.74 1.03 -8.58
CA ASN A 184 22.54 1.10 -7.77
C ASN A 184 22.16 -0.29 -7.26
N ILE A 185 21.65 -0.35 -6.06
CA ILE A 185 20.97 -1.52 -5.52
C ILE A 185 19.49 -1.18 -5.32
N ASP A 186 18.61 -2.02 -5.88
CA ASP A 186 17.18 -1.98 -5.64
C ASP A 186 16.81 -2.99 -4.55
N VAL A 187 16.40 -2.49 -3.41
CA VAL A 187 15.86 -3.32 -2.32
C VAL A 187 14.36 -3.41 -2.50
N ILE A 188 13.87 -4.61 -2.79
CA ILE A 188 12.47 -4.90 -3.07
C ILE A 188 11.95 -5.75 -1.93
N VAL A 189 10.97 -5.21 -1.18
CA VAL A 189 10.36 -5.85 -0.03
C VAL A 189 8.88 -6.09 -0.31
N ASP A 190 8.47 -7.35 -0.31
CA ASP A 190 7.06 -7.70 -0.40
C ASP A 190 6.42 -7.57 0.99
N VAL A 191 5.31 -6.87 1.05
CA VAL A 191 4.61 -6.50 2.27
C VAL A 191 3.17 -6.99 2.20
N SER A 192 2.73 -7.72 3.21
CA SER A 192 1.32 -8.06 3.41
C SER A 192 0.77 -7.31 4.61
N VAL A 193 -0.32 -6.61 4.40
CA VAL A 193 -1.01 -5.81 5.42
C VAL A 193 -2.27 -6.56 5.84
N LEU A 194 -2.31 -6.98 7.11
CA LEU A 194 -3.47 -7.64 7.69
C LEU A 194 -4.38 -6.59 8.31
N LEU A 195 -5.53 -6.43 7.69
CA LEU A 195 -6.62 -5.56 8.13
C LEU A 195 -7.73 -6.39 8.78
N PRO A 196 -8.58 -5.82 9.62
CA PRO A 196 -9.70 -6.56 10.23
C PRO A 196 -10.70 -7.13 9.23
N TRP A 197 -10.74 -6.60 8.01
CA TRP A 197 -11.65 -7.00 6.95
C TRP A 197 -10.99 -7.76 5.79
N GLY A 198 -9.65 -7.92 5.80
CA GLY A 198 -8.94 -8.64 4.75
C GLY A 198 -7.43 -8.48 4.83
N THR A 199 -6.74 -9.12 3.90
CA THR A 199 -5.29 -9.02 3.74
C THR A 199 -5.01 -8.44 2.37
N GLU A 200 -4.21 -7.38 2.34
CA GLU A 200 -3.74 -6.75 1.11
C GLU A 200 -2.24 -6.92 1.00
N SER A 201 -1.73 -7.08 -0.22
CA SER A 201 -0.31 -7.22 -0.49
C SER A 201 0.18 -6.09 -1.38
N SER A 202 1.36 -5.59 -1.09
CA SER A 202 2.03 -4.56 -1.87
C SER A 202 3.52 -4.78 -1.89
N GLN A 203 4.22 -4.04 -2.74
CA GLN A 203 5.67 -4.12 -2.87
C GLN A 203 6.28 -2.75 -2.62
N VAL A 204 7.27 -2.71 -1.75
CA VAL A 204 8.10 -1.54 -1.49
C VAL A 204 9.41 -1.70 -2.24
N ARG A 205 9.76 -0.73 -3.07
CA ARG A 205 11.03 -0.66 -3.79
C ARG A 205 11.81 0.56 -3.33
N THR A 206 13.04 0.34 -2.91
CA THR A 206 13.97 1.39 -2.49
C THR A 206 15.24 1.27 -3.31
N GLU A 207 15.56 2.29 -4.08
CA GLU A 207 16.81 2.40 -4.85
C GLU A 207 17.88 3.07 -4.00
N VAL A 208 19.06 2.48 -3.96
CA VAL A 208 20.22 2.98 -3.23
C VAL A 208 21.40 3.11 -4.17
N LEU A 209 21.91 4.32 -4.31
CA LEU A 209 23.15 4.60 -5.04
C LEU A 209 24.34 4.21 -4.15
N ILE A 210 25.11 3.20 -4.58
CA ILE A 210 26.28 2.70 -3.83
C ILE A 210 27.56 3.40 -4.27
N ALA A 211 27.74 3.54 -5.57
CA ALA A 211 28.92 4.18 -6.14
C ALA A 211 28.54 5.04 -7.35
N ASP A 212 29.15 6.21 -7.42
CA ASP A 212 29.02 7.16 -8.53
C ASP A 212 30.40 7.66 -8.88
N THR A 213 30.90 7.22 -10.03
CA THR A 213 32.29 7.52 -10.47
C THR A 213 32.26 8.06 -11.88
N VAL A 214 33.04 9.12 -12.12
CA VAL A 214 33.24 9.68 -13.46
C VAL A 214 34.63 9.29 -13.94
N VAL A 215 34.69 8.56 -15.04
CA VAL A 215 35.91 8.22 -15.74
C VAL A 215 36.11 9.24 -16.86
N VAL A 216 37.24 9.94 -16.83
CA VAL A 216 37.61 10.94 -17.83
C VAL A 216 38.66 10.32 -18.73
N GLY A 217 38.34 10.17 -20.00
CA GLY A 217 39.29 9.71 -21.03
C GLY A 217 40.07 10.89 -21.65
N ASN A 218 41.13 10.55 -22.40
CA ASN A 218 41.90 11.57 -23.16
C ASN A 218 41.09 12.13 -24.31
N VAL A 219 41.14 13.44 -24.49
CA VAL A 219 40.54 14.10 -25.65
C VAL A 219 41.36 13.75 -26.90
N PRO A 220 40.78 13.17 -28.00
CA PRO A 220 41.51 12.91 -29.22
C PRO A 220 42.07 14.20 -29.78
N GLN A 221 43.39 14.26 -29.99
CA GLN A 221 44.08 15.45 -30.57
C GLN A 221 43.59 15.79 -31.97
N THR A 222 42.98 14.84 -32.68
CA THR A 222 42.47 15.03 -34.05
C THR A 222 41.26 15.98 -34.17
N LEU A 223 40.65 16.42 -33.10
CA LEU A 223 39.56 17.41 -33.11
C LEU A 223 40.06 18.86 -33.30
N PHE A 224 41.33 19.12 -33.14
CA PHE A 224 41.92 20.48 -33.25
C PHE A 224 42.59 20.79 -34.58
N ASP A 225 42.74 19.82 -35.50
CA ASP A 225 43.41 19.99 -36.77
C ASP A 225 42.46 20.30 -37.95
N MET A 226 41.22 20.66 -37.71
CA MET A 226 40.32 21.18 -38.74
C MET A 226 40.18 22.70 -38.63
N GLN A 227 41.25 23.42 -38.98
CA GLN A 227 41.23 24.82 -39.40
C GLN A 227 41.63 24.94 -40.86
#